data_34171c51153aff993e0988e2e48c671b
#
_entry.id   34171c51153aff993e0988e2e48c671b
#
_cell.length_a   1.000
_cell.length_b   1.000
_cell.length_c   1.000
_cell.angle_alpha   90.00
_cell.angle_beta   90.00
_cell.angle_gamma   90.00
#
_symmetry.space_group_name_H-M   'P 1'
#
loop_
_entity.id
_entity.type
_entity.pdbx_description
1 polymer ?
#
loop_
_entity_poly.entity_id
_entity_poly.type
_entity_poly.pdbx_seq_one_letter_code
_entity_poly.pdbx_strand_id
1 'polypeptide(L)'
;SSTDPTGPNAWRVRGPGAAPSGGNGWSTNAPIGTQGARFAASTVGFYKIKVSFDVNATPDAEANLMVQYTTEGTIWNNATIASVGSLGIIATNSVTNSTVMGTYVVLTNNGATGWNNQITVDLTGVSAVDNNPNFAIRIVNASTGSNCVDTTGALFNGTSGSWSFDNVAIK
;
A
#
# COMPACT_ATOMS: atom_id res chain seq x y z
N SER A 1 1.08 2.50 -20.49
CA SER A 1 2.42 2.00 -20.77
C SER A 1 3.33 2.43 -19.65
N SER A 2 3.81 1.58 -18.86
CA SER A 2 4.63 2.13 -17.89
C SER A 2 5.82 1.33 -17.57
N THR A 3 6.72 1.81 -18.10
CA THR A 3 8.08 2.00 -17.60
C THR A 3 8.01 3.04 -16.51
N ASP A 4 8.82 2.93 -15.50
CA ASP A 4 8.98 3.94 -14.44
C ASP A 4 8.42 5.30 -14.89
N PRO A 5 7.31 5.78 -14.31
CA PRO A 5 6.60 6.89 -14.89
C PRO A 5 7.37 8.21 -14.83
N THR A 6 8.40 8.33 -14.02
CA THR A 6 9.06 9.63 -13.81
C THR A 6 10.56 9.58 -13.57
N GLY A 7 11.23 8.43 -13.71
CA GLY A 7 12.69 8.35 -13.54
C GLY A 7 13.17 8.07 -12.10
N PRO A 8 14.36 8.47 -11.68
CA PRO A 8 15.09 7.85 -10.55
C PRO A 8 14.58 8.19 -9.15
N ASN A 9 13.44 8.86 -9.00
CA ASN A 9 13.05 9.50 -7.73
C ASN A 9 11.85 8.85 -7.01
N ALA A 10 11.55 7.59 -7.26
CA ALA A 10 10.48 6.91 -6.53
C ALA A 10 10.78 6.82 -5.02
N TRP A 11 9.76 7.05 -4.19
CA TRP A 11 9.89 6.92 -2.75
C TRP A 11 9.91 5.46 -2.35
N ARG A 12 11.03 5.00 -1.85
CA ARG A 12 11.23 3.60 -1.47
C ARG A 12 11.02 3.37 0.02
N VAL A 13 10.19 2.38 0.33
CA VAL A 13 9.93 1.92 1.69
C VAL A 13 10.40 0.48 1.84
N ARG A 14 11.14 0.22 2.91
CA ARG A 14 11.58 -1.11 3.32
C ARG A 14 11.21 -1.32 4.79
N GLY A 15 10.82 -2.49 5.14
CA GLY A 15 10.66 -2.87 6.54
C GLY A 15 12.02 -2.93 7.27
N PRO A 16 12.01 -2.86 8.61
CA PRO A 16 13.24 -2.79 9.42
C PRO A 16 14.11 -4.05 9.35
N GLY A 17 13.64 -5.14 8.77
CA GLY A 17 14.38 -6.40 8.68
C GLY A 17 14.82 -6.97 10.02
N ALA A 18 15.36 -8.18 10.01
CA ALA A 18 15.95 -8.76 11.22
C ALA A 18 17.32 -8.14 11.51
N ALA A 19 17.46 -7.45 12.63
CA ALA A 19 18.76 -7.07 13.17
C ALA A 19 19.63 -8.32 13.48
N PRO A 20 20.97 -8.27 13.46
CA PRO A 20 21.83 -7.12 13.69
C PRO A 20 22.53 -6.58 12.44
N SER A 21 22.33 -7.13 11.29
CA SER A 21 23.11 -6.78 10.10
C SER A 21 22.44 -5.77 9.16
N GLY A 22 21.50 -4.95 9.65
CA GLY A 22 20.82 -3.98 8.82
C GLY A 22 19.92 -4.65 7.78
N GLY A 23 19.24 -5.70 8.14
CA GLY A 23 18.26 -6.36 7.30
C GLY A 23 17.26 -5.35 6.75
N ASN A 24 17.09 -5.35 5.46
CA ASN A 24 16.34 -4.34 4.72
C ASN A 24 14.98 -4.88 4.28
N GLY A 25 14.38 -5.72 5.07
CA GLY A 25 13.12 -6.35 4.74
C GLY A 25 11.96 -5.90 5.63
N TRP A 26 10.83 -6.48 5.38
CA TRP A 26 9.61 -6.31 6.16
C TRP A 26 9.56 -7.35 7.29
N SER A 27 8.88 -7.03 8.38
CA SER A 27 8.65 -8.03 9.42
C SER A 27 7.41 -8.87 9.09
N THR A 28 7.55 -10.18 8.99
CA THR A 28 6.44 -11.11 8.76
C THR A 28 5.39 -11.07 9.88
N ASN A 29 5.82 -10.74 11.11
CA ASN A 29 4.95 -10.69 12.28
C ASN A 29 4.46 -9.28 12.61
N ALA A 30 4.70 -8.31 11.73
CA ALA A 30 4.16 -6.97 11.94
C ALA A 30 2.62 -7.01 11.95
N PRO A 31 1.97 -6.33 12.89
CA PRO A 31 0.54 -6.18 12.84
C PRO A 31 0.09 -5.57 11.51
N ILE A 32 -1.06 -5.99 11.02
CA ILE A 32 -1.66 -5.43 9.81
C ILE A 32 -1.79 -3.92 9.95
N GLY A 33 -1.47 -3.20 8.88
CA GLY A 33 -1.55 -1.75 8.84
C GLY A 33 -0.39 -1.00 9.50
N THR A 34 0.69 -1.67 9.90
CA THR A 34 1.79 -1.02 10.64
C THR A 34 3.07 -0.82 9.83
N GLN A 35 3.19 -1.49 8.67
CA GLN A 35 4.35 -1.34 7.79
C GLN A 35 3.93 -0.74 6.44
N GLY A 36 4.58 0.34 6.03
CA GLY A 36 4.27 1.01 4.77
C GLY A 36 4.62 2.49 4.79
N ALA A 37 3.89 3.28 4.01
CA ALA A 37 4.07 4.72 3.87
C ALA A 37 2.81 5.48 4.27
N ARG A 38 2.99 6.66 4.88
CA ARG A 38 1.92 7.60 5.18
C ARG A 38 2.10 8.87 4.36
N PHE A 39 1.00 9.35 3.79
CA PHE A 39 0.92 10.61 3.06
C PHE A 39 -0.16 11.48 3.71
N ALA A 40 0.23 12.61 4.25
CA ALA A 40 -0.68 13.57 4.85
C ALA A 40 -0.87 14.76 3.90
N ALA A 41 -2.13 15.15 3.68
CA ALA A 41 -2.48 16.31 2.89
C ALA A 41 -3.80 16.90 3.40
N SER A 42 -3.82 18.21 3.59
CA SER A 42 -5.08 18.90 3.87
C SER A 42 -5.98 18.87 2.64
N THR A 43 -7.24 18.50 2.84
CA THR A 43 -8.27 18.56 1.80
C THR A 43 -9.18 19.78 1.96
N VAL A 44 -8.77 20.78 2.73
CA VAL A 44 -9.52 22.03 2.89
C VAL A 44 -9.77 22.68 1.53
N GLY A 45 -11.03 22.94 1.22
CA GLY A 45 -11.47 23.47 -0.06
C GLY A 45 -11.67 22.41 -1.16
N PHE A 46 -11.36 21.16 -0.89
CA PHE A 46 -11.53 20.04 -1.83
C PHE A 46 -12.64 19.10 -1.38
N TYR A 47 -13.35 18.53 -2.34
CA TYR A 47 -14.49 17.65 -2.15
C TYR A 47 -14.42 16.47 -3.11
N LYS A 48 -15.10 15.37 -2.76
CA LYS A 48 -15.12 14.15 -3.56
C LYS A 48 -13.73 13.56 -3.78
N ILE A 49 -13.03 13.39 -2.70
CA ILE A 49 -11.62 13.01 -2.69
C ILE A 49 -11.40 11.65 -3.36
N LYS A 50 -10.41 11.62 -4.23
CA LYS A 50 -9.83 10.41 -4.81
C LYS A 50 -8.33 10.37 -4.58
N VAL A 51 -7.80 9.19 -4.42
CA VAL A 51 -6.35 8.96 -4.28
C VAL A 51 -5.89 8.07 -5.42
N SER A 52 -4.76 8.39 -6.00
CA SER A 52 -4.11 7.51 -6.97
C SER A 52 -2.61 7.44 -6.70
N PHE A 53 -2.00 6.31 -7.02
CA PHE A 53 -0.55 6.12 -6.92
C PHE A 53 -0.10 4.97 -7.81
N ASP A 54 1.19 4.96 -8.08
CA ASP A 54 1.88 3.85 -8.70
C ASP A 54 2.75 3.15 -7.65
N VAL A 55 2.85 1.83 -7.73
CA VAL A 55 3.70 1.04 -6.83
C VAL A 55 4.51 0.02 -7.61
N ASN A 56 5.79 -0.05 -7.30
CA ASN A 56 6.66 -1.15 -7.68
C ASN A 56 6.99 -1.96 -6.43
N ALA A 57 6.84 -3.27 -6.51
CA ALA A 57 7.20 -4.21 -5.47
C ALA A 57 8.29 -5.15 -5.99
N THR A 58 9.39 -5.26 -5.26
CA THR A 58 10.45 -6.22 -5.60
C THR A 58 9.97 -7.66 -5.39
N PRO A 59 10.62 -8.69 -5.97
CA PRO A 59 10.20 -10.08 -5.82
C PRO A 59 9.99 -10.51 -4.36
N ASP A 60 10.89 -10.11 -3.48
CA ASP A 60 10.85 -10.45 -2.06
C ASP A 60 10.00 -9.46 -1.22
N ALA A 61 9.24 -8.59 -1.84
CA ALA A 61 8.37 -7.66 -1.12
C ALA A 61 7.06 -8.33 -0.74
N GLU A 62 6.44 -7.89 0.34
CA GLU A 62 5.09 -8.33 0.68
C GLU A 62 4.12 -8.02 -0.46
N ALA A 63 3.32 -9.04 -0.84
CA ALA A 63 2.36 -8.91 -1.93
C ALA A 63 1.07 -8.21 -1.50
N ASN A 64 0.67 -8.34 -0.24
CA ASN A 64 -0.66 -7.89 0.22
C ASN A 64 -0.60 -6.43 0.69
N LEU A 65 -1.19 -5.54 -0.10
CA LEU A 65 -1.23 -4.11 0.12
C LEU A 65 -2.64 -3.63 0.37
N MET A 66 -2.85 -2.82 1.40
CA MET A 66 -4.10 -2.11 1.62
C MET A 66 -3.88 -0.62 1.73
N VAL A 67 -4.94 0.14 1.48
CA VAL A 67 -4.97 1.58 1.72
C VAL A 67 -5.90 1.88 2.87
N GLN A 68 -5.44 2.72 3.77
CA GLN A 68 -6.26 3.23 4.86
C GLN A 68 -6.24 4.76 4.85
N TYR A 69 -7.30 5.35 5.37
CA TYR A 69 -7.41 6.80 5.53
C TYR A 69 -7.76 7.17 6.97
N THR A 70 -7.45 8.38 7.33
CA THR A 70 -7.85 8.97 8.60
C THR A 70 -8.39 10.39 8.37
N THR A 71 -9.32 10.80 9.23
CA THR A 71 -9.89 12.15 9.26
C THR A 71 -9.44 12.97 10.46
N GLU A 72 -8.73 12.33 11.39
CA GLU A 72 -8.29 12.94 12.66
C GLU A 72 -6.82 12.62 13.01
N GLY A 73 -6.15 11.80 12.20
CA GLY A 73 -4.74 11.47 12.37
C GLY A 73 -4.45 10.24 13.26
N THR A 74 -5.44 9.70 13.96
CA THR A 74 -5.26 8.63 14.96
C THR A 74 -6.00 7.35 14.61
N ILE A 75 -7.26 7.44 14.23
CA ILE A 75 -8.07 6.28 13.81
C ILE A 75 -7.96 6.08 12.31
N TRP A 76 -7.66 4.85 11.91
CA TRP A 76 -7.49 4.46 10.52
C TRP A 76 -8.61 3.57 10.03
N ASN A 77 -9.23 3.97 8.93
CA ASN A 77 -10.32 3.26 8.28
C ASN A 77 -9.81 2.63 6.97
N ASN A 78 -10.28 1.43 6.64
CA ASN A 78 -9.94 0.80 5.37
C ASN A 78 -10.62 1.53 4.22
N ALA A 79 -9.86 1.82 3.18
CA ALA A 79 -10.38 2.40 1.96
C ALA A 79 -10.71 1.32 0.92
N THR A 80 -11.73 1.55 0.13
CA THR A 80 -12.05 0.68 -1.01
C THR A 80 -11.15 1.03 -2.18
N ILE A 81 -10.43 0.03 -2.69
CA ILE A 81 -9.63 0.17 -3.90
C ILE A 81 -10.54 0.00 -5.11
N ALA A 82 -10.64 1.03 -5.92
CA ALA A 82 -11.54 1.08 -7.06
C ALA A 82 -10.93 0.43 -8.31
N SER A 83 -9.62 0.57 -8.50
CA SER A 83 -8.91 -0.04 -9.63
C SER A 83 -7.43 -0.26 -9.32
N VAL A 84 -6.83 -1.18 -10.04
CA VAL A 84 -5.40 -1.47 -9.99
C VAL A 84 -4.83 -1.56 -11.40
N GLY A 85 -3.52 -1.31 -11.52
CA GLY A 85 -2.81 -1.50 -12.79
C GLY A 85 -2.56 -2.98 -13.11
N SER A 86 -1.75 -3.22 -14.12
CA SER A 86 -1.61 -4.52 -14.79
C SER A 86 -0.99 -5.64 -13.95
N LEU A 87 -0.30 -5.33 -12.86
CA LEU A 87 0.41 -6.31 -12.03
C LEU A 87 -0.22 -6.50 -10.65
N GLY A 88 -1.44 -6.05 -10.45
CA GLY A 88 -2.17 -6.22 -9.21
C GLY A 88 -3.57 -6.77 -9.43
N ILE A 89 -4.09 -7.43 -8.43
CA ILE A 89 -5.43 -7.97 -8.39
C ILE A 89 -6.15 -7.39 -7.18
N ILE A 90 -7.35 -6.86 -7.37
CA ILE A 90 -8.20 -6.49 -6.25
C ILE A 90 -8.71 -7.78 -5.60
N ALA A 91 -8.41 -7.97 -4.35
CA ALA A 91 -8.89 -9.09 -3.56
C ALA A 91 -9.78 -8.59 -2.42
N THR A 92 -10.85 -9.28 -2.18
CA THR A 92 -11.74 -9.04 -1.05
C THR A 92 -11.50 -10.10 -0.01
N ASN A 93 -11.01 -9.70 1.13
CA ASN A 93 -10.95 -10.40 2.40
C ASN A 93 -11.00 -11.95 2.35
N SER A 94 -10.11 -12.54 1.59
CA SER A 94 -9.89 -13.99 1.62
C SER A 94 -8.76 -14.40 2.58
N VAL A 95 -8.10 -13.43 3.19
CA VAL A 95 -7.08 -13.68 4.19
C VAL A 95 -7.77 -14.15 5.46
N THR A 96 -7.37 -15.27 5.97
CA THR A 96 -7.92 -15.89 7.18
C THR A 96 -7.71 -15.07 8.47
N ASN A 97 -7.08 -13.92 8.35
CA ASN A 97 -6.90 -13.00 9.44
C ASN A 97 -8.13 -12.11 9.61
N SER A 98 -8.86 -12.32 10.68
CA SER A 98 -10.10 -11.60 10.99
C SER A 98 -9.94 -10.08 11.16
N THR A 99 -8.72 -9.58 11.23
CA THR A 99 -8.46 -8.15 11.35
C THR A 99 -8.36 -7.44 10.00
N VAL A 100 -8.30 -8.18 8.88
CA VAL A 100 -8.36 -7.58 7.55
C VAL A 100 -9.82 -7.36 7.18
N MET A 101 -10.24 -6.14 7.30
CA MET A 101 -11.57 -5.70 6.90
C MET A 101 -11.45 -4.90 5.61
N GLY A 102 -12.10 -5.35 4.54
CA GLY A 102 -12.17 -4.59 3.30
C GLY A 102 -11.33 -5.16 2.15
N THR A 103 -11.15 -4.34 1.14
CA THR A 103 -10.46 -4.68 -0.11
C THR A 103 -8.97 -4.40 0.01
N TYR A 104 -8.16 -5.31 -0.49
CA TYR A 104 -6.71 -5.13 -0.60
C TYR A 104 -6.22 -5.55 -1.99
N VAL A 105 -5.03 -5.16 -2.34
CA VAL A 105 -4.36 -5.55 -3.60
C VAL A 105 -3.37 -6.66 -3.30
N VAL A 106 -3.38 -7.69 -4.13
CA VAL A 106 -2.29 -8.66 -4.20
C VAL A 106 -1.38 -8.22 -5.35
N LEU A 107 -0.20 -7.74 -5.00
CA LEU A 107 0.82 -7.36 -5.96
C LEU A 107 1.50 -8.62 -6.49
N THR A 108 1.65 -8.71 -7.80
CA THR A 108 2.43 -9.76 -8.43
C THR A 108 3.63 -9.12 -9.12
N ASN A 109 4.78 -9.78 -9.02
CA ASN A 109 5.98 -9.31 -9.71
C ASN A 109 6.26 -10.20 -10.92
N ASN A 110 6.26 -9.61 -12.10
CA ASN A 110 6.70 -10.25 -13.34
C ASN A 110 8.11 -9.79 -13.74
N GLY A 111 8.99 -9.64 -12.76
CA GLY A 111 10.37 -9.20 -12.99
C GLY A 111 10.68 -7.86 -12.33
N ALA A 112 11.95 -7.49 -12.32
CA ALA A 112 12.51 -6.39 -11.54
C ALA A 112 12.01 -4.97 -11.91
N THR A 113 11.17 -4.83 -12.91
CA THR A 113 10.75 -3.53 -13.45
C THR A 113 9.24 -3.33 -13.52
N GLY A 114 8.47 -4.20 -12.88
CA GLY A 114 7.00 -4.14 -12.97
C GLY A 114 6.40 -3.10 -12.02
N TRP A 115 5.87 -2.01 -12.58
CA TRP A 115 5.06 -1.06 -11.85
C TRP A 115 3.57 -1.41 -11.94
N ASN A 116 2.89 -1.42 -10.80
CA ASN A 116 1.44 -1.37 -10.72
C ASN A 116 1.02 0.09 -10.83
N ASN A 117 0.54 0.47 -12.00
CA ASN A 117 0.18 1.84 -12.24
C ASN A 117 -1.28 2.11 -11.92
N GLN A 118 -1.55 3.35 -11.49
CA GLN A 118 -2.89 3.87 -11.31
C GLN A 118 -3.74 3.03 -10.35
N ILE A 119 -3.17 2.61 -9.24
CA ILE A 119 -4.00 2.13 -8.14
C ILE A 119 -4.83 3.32 -7.67
N THR A 120 -6.14 3.15 -7.70
CA THR A 120 -7.08 4.22 -7.39
C THR A 120 -7.95 3.84 -6.21
N VAL A 121 -8.08 4.76 -5.26
CA VAL A 121 -9.00 4.70 -4.14
C VAL A 121 -10.05 5.78 -4.32
N ASP A 122 -11.32 5.41 -4.24
CA ASP A 122 -12.44 6.33 -4.36
C ASP A 122 -13.06 6.59 -2.98
N LEU A 123 -12.87 7.79 -2.45
CA LEU A 123 -13.43 8.24 -1.19
C LEU A 123 -14.60 9.22 -1.38
N THR A 124 -15.13 9.35 -2.58
CA THR A 124 -16.20 10.32 -2.91
C THR A 124 -17.50 10.12 -2.09
N GLY A 125 -17.69 8.90 -1.55
CA GLY A 125 -18.81 8.58 -0.65
C GLY A 125 -18.53 8.83 0.83
N VAL A 126 -17.32 9.31 1.19
CA VAL A 126 -16.90 9.53 2.57
C VAL A 126 -16.82 11.02 2.85
N SER A 127 -17.92 11.63 3.23
CA SER A 127 -17.99 13.10 3.42
C SER A 127 -17.02 13.62 4.48
N ALA A 128 -16.61 12.81 5.45
CA ALA A 128 -15.66 13.20 6.48
C ALA A 128 -14.23 13.47 5.98
N VAL A 129 -13.89 13.03 4.76
CA VAL A 129 -12.58 13.33 4.15
C VAL A 129 -12.60 14.64 3.37
N ASP A 130 -13.78 15.15 3.06
CA ASP A 130 -13.94 16.41 2.35
C ASP A 130 -13.64 17.59 3.27
N ASN A 131 -13.00 18.64 2.73
CA ASN A 131 -12.71 19.87 3.46
C ASN A 131 -12.06 19.62 4.85
N ASN A 132 -11.15 18.68 4.95
CA ASN A 132 -10.57 18.20 6.19
C ASN A 132 -9.08 18.57 6.31
N PRO A 133 -8.67 19.35 7.32
CA PRO A 133 -7.27 19.73 7.50
C PRO A 133 -6.37 18.57 7.99
N ASN A 134 -6.95 17.52 8.56
CA ASN A 134 -6.22 16.42 9.20
C ASN A 134 -6.23 15.14 8.35
N PHE A 135 -6.67 15.23 7.11
CA PHE A 135 -6.73 14.07 6.24
C PHE A 135 -5.34 13.48 5.98
N ALA A 136 -5.26 12.19 6.02
CA ALA A 136 -4.09 11.44 5.57
C ALA A 136 -4.50 10.06 5.06
N ILE A 137 -3.66 9.51 4.20
CA ILE A 137 -3.71 8.11 3.80
C ILE A 137 -2.46 7.38 4.29
N ARG A 138 -2.55 6.07 4.40
CA ARG A 138 -1.40 5.19 4.48
C ARG A 138 -1.59 3.98 3.57
N ILE A 139 -0.49 3.56 2.96
CA ILE A 139 -0.41 2.38 2.11
C ILE A 139 0.43 1.38 2.89
N VAL A 140 -0.18 0.27 3.30
CA VAL A 140 0.37 -0.58 4.35
C VAL A 140 0.15 -2.08 4.06
N ASN A 141 0.85 -2.92 4.84
CA ASN A 141 0.69 -4.37 4.79
C ASN A 141 -0.74 -4.78 5.14
N ALA A 142 -1.29 -5.71 4.36
CA ALA A 142 -2.62 -6.28 4.55
C ALA A 142 -2.60 -7.71 5.12
N SER A 143 -1.43 -8.26 5.41
CA SER A 143 -1.28 -9.59 5.99
C SER A 143 -0.24 -9.62 7.11
N THR A 144 -0.23 -10.70 7.88
CA THR A 144 0.71 -10.95 8.97
C THR A 144 0.92 -12.44 9.19
N GLY A 145 2.06 -12.83 9.74
CA GLY A 145 2.40 -14.22 10.06
C GLY A 145 2.45 -15.11 8.82
N SER A 146 1.86 -16.28 8.89
CA SER A 146 1.82 -17.28 7.81
C SER A 146 1.00 -16.85 6.58
N ASN A 147 0.24 -15.77 6.68
CA ASN A 147 -0.53 -15.21 5.56
C ASN A 147 0.29 -14.23 4.72
N CYS A 148 1.49 -13.87 5.17
CA CYS A 148 2.37 -13.04 4.38
C CYS A 148 2.98 -13.87 3.25
N VAL A 149 2.71 -13.45 2.03
CA VAL A 149 3.36 -13.99 0.83
C VAL A 149 4.12 -12.88 0.13
N ASP A 150 5.19 -13.23 -0.54
CA ASP A 150 5.90 -12.29 -1.39
C ASP A 150 5.21 -12.15 -2.76
N THR A 151 5.71 -11.26 -3.59
CA THR A 151 5.11 -10.99 -4.91
C THR A 151 5.29 -12.13 -5.90
N THR A 152 6.05 -13.16 -5.56
CA THR A 152 6.17 -14.41 -6.34
C THR A 152 5.16 -15.47 -5.88
N GLY A 153 4.46 -15.22 -4.77
CA GLY A 153 3.52 -16.15 -4.13
C GLY A 153 4.18 -17.13 -3.16
N ALA A 154 5.49 -17.00 -2.92
CA ALA A 154 6.18 -17.80 -1.90
C ALA A 154 5.93 -17.23 -0.50
N LEU A 155 6.16 -18.04 0.53
CA LEU A 155 6.06 -17.56 1.90
C LEU A 155 7.08 -16.43 2.13
N PHE A 156 6.59 -15.32 2.59
CA PHE A 156 7.41 -14.13 2.83
C PHE A 156 8.40 -14.38 4.00
N ASN A 157 9.68 -14.11 3.78
CA ASN A 157 10.72 -14.36 4.77
C ASN A 157 11.19 -13.12 5.56
N GLY A 158 10.76 -11.92 5.15
CA GLY A 158 11.05 -10.67 5.85
C GLY A 158 12.50 -10.17 5.77
N THR A 159 13.37 -10.82 5.00
CA THR A 159 14.81 -10.49 4.96
C THR A 159 15.16 -9.44 3.91
N SER A 160 14.34 -9.31 2.90
CA SER A 160 14.54 -8.39 1.77
C SER A 160 13.20 -7.86 1.27
N GLY A 161 13.24 -7.13 0.19
CA GLY A 161 12.05 -6.59 -0.42
C GLY A 161 11.78 -5.14 -0.09
N SER A 162 11.08 -4.49 -1.00
CA SER A 162 10.69 -3.10 -0.85
C SER A 162 9.50 -2.77 -1.74
N TRP A 163 8.71 -1.81 -1.29
CA TRP A 163 7.80 -1.06 -2.14
C TRP A 163 8.42 0.27 -2.53
N SER A 164 8.25 0.65 -3.77
CA SER A 164 8.57 2.00 -4.25
C SER A 164 7.28 2.64 -4.76
N PHE A 165 7.03 3.87 -4.35
CA PHE A 165 5.84 4.63 -4.72
C PHE A 165 6.18 5.79 -5.61
N ASP A 166 5.33 6.06 -6.60
CA ASP A 166 5.39 7.22 -7.46
C ASP A 166 4.00 7.76 -7.76
N ASN A 167 3.92 8.97 -8.28
CA ASN A 167 2.67 9.63 -8.69
C ASN A 167 1.56 9.62 -7.61
N VAL A 168 1.94 9.67 -6.34
CA VAL A 168 0.97 9.73 -5.25
C VAL A 168 0.21 11.06 -5.34
N ALA A 169 -1.06 10.99 -5.64
CA ALA A 169 -1.93 12.14 -5.80
C ALA A 169 -3.21 12.00 -4.96
N ILE A 170 -3.55 13.07 -4.27
CA ILE A 170 -4.82 13.27 -3.57
C ILE A 170 -5.54 14.40 -4.30
N LYS A 171 -6.70 14.12 -4.86
CA LYS A 171 -7.42 15.03 -5.76
C LYS A 171 -8.84 15.23 -5.31
#